data_bffda5ce21657c70a81fd373f7fc1890
#
_entry.id   bffda5ce21657c70a81fd373f7fc1890
#
_cell.length_a   1.000
_cell.length_b   1.000
_cell.length_c   1.000
_cell.angle_alpha   90.00
_cell.angle_beta   90.00
_cell.angle_gamma   90.00
#
_symmetry.space_group_name_H-M   'P 1'
#
loop_
_entity.id
_entity.type
_entity.pdbx_description
1 polymer ?
#
loop_
_entity_poly.entity_id
_entity_poly.type
_entity_poly.pdbx_seq_one_letter_code
_entity_poly.pdbx_strand_id
1 'polypeptide(L)'
;VKKPRILLTTGDPRGIGPEVTRKALRDPHIKGMADFFVIEPRDKTGFDAIKKAVAILKRGGAEGLVTAPVNKSAINRSGIAFKGHTEYLAKSTRTKKFAMMFCGGSLKVTLVTRHEPIKNIPRILTKEKIIDAIILTEKTLKAYFRIKNPKIGVCGLNPHAGEEGMIGVEEKRVIAPAIKKLKSKIPNISGPLPADTAFHMAYNKGLDAIIAMYHDQGLAPFKMVAFHNGVNVTLGLPFVRTSPDHGTAYGIAGKGIANPTSMKEAIKLNVKLTRSKMRSPRV
;
A
#
# COMPACT_ATOMS: atom_id res chain seq x y z
N VAL A 1 -17.27 -8.15 -20.44
CA VAL A 1 -16.11 -8.44 -19.55
C VAL A 1 -16.65 -8.84 -18.19
N LYS A 2 -16.24 -10.01 -17.67
CA LYS A 2 -16.65 -10.52 -16.34
C LYS A 2 -16.29 -9.49 -15.26
N LYS A 3 -17.27 -9.17 -14.39
CA LYS A 3 -17.02 -8.30 -13.25
C LYS A 3 -16.05 -8.97 -12.26
N PRO A 4 -15.07 -8.25 -11.68
CA PRO A 4 -14.23 -8.83 -10.65
C PRO A 4 -15.03 -9.05 -9.36
N ARG A 5 -14.70 -10.10 -8.62
CA ARG A 5 -15.25 -10.37 -7.29
C ARG A 5 -14.32 -9.76 -6.24
N ILE A 6 -14.83 -8.84 -5.46
CA ILE A 6 -14.05 -8.09 -4.47
C ILE A 6 -14.63 -8.35 -3.08
N LEU A 7 -13.78 -8.83 -2.18
CA LEU A 7 -14.12 -8.96 -0.76
C LEU A 7 -13.86 -7.63 -0.05
N LEU A 8 -14.77 -7.26 0.85
CA LEU A 8 -14.59 -6.13 1.77
C LEU A 8 -14.70 -6.63 3.21
N THR A 9 -13.67 -6.44 4.02
CA THR A 9 -13.79 -6.64 5.47
C THR A 9 -14.07 -5.31 6.15
N THR A 10 -15.10 -5.28 7.01
CA THR A 10 -15.53 -4.03 7.66
C THR A 10 -14.65 -3.58 8.83
N GLY A 11 -13.62 -4.38 9.18
CA GLY A 11 -12.64 -4.04 10.21
C GLY A 11 -13.16 -4.17 11.63
N ASP A 12 -12.64 -3.34 12.55
CA ASP A 12 -13.10 -3.32 13.96
C ASP A 12 -14.57 -2.87 14.02
N PRO A 13 -15.49 -3.69 14.56
CA PRO A 13 -16.91 -3.36 14.61
C PRO A 13 -17.24 -2.12 15.44
N ARG A 14 -16.34 -1.72 16.36
CA ARG A 14 -16.49 -0.51 17.19
C ARG A 14 -15.93 0.75 16.53
N GLY A 15 -15.25 0.62 15.40
CA GLY A 15 -14.69 1.73 14.63
C GLY A 15 -15.61 2.20 13.50
N ILE A 16 -15.10 3.13 12.69
CA ILE A 16 -15.83 3.68 11.54
C ILE A 16 -15.90 2.73 10.34
N GLY A 17 -15.15 1.62 10.36
CA GLY A 17 -15.05 0.68 9.23
C GLY A 17 -16.41 0.21 8.69
N PRO A 18 -17.36 -0.27 9.52
CA PRO A 18 -18.69 -0.67 9.06
C PRO A 18 -19.48 0.49 8.42
N GLU A 19 -19.41 1.70 9.00
CA GLU A 19 -20.10 2.89 8.50
C GLU A 19 -19.55 3.32 7.13
N VAL A 20 -18.23 3.50 7.01
CA VAL A 20 -17.62 3.98 5.75
C VAL A 20 -17.77 2.94 4.63
N THR A 21 -17.73 1.65 4.94
CA THR A 21 -17.97 0.57 3.96
C THR A 21 -19.40 0.63 3.43
N ARG A 22 -20.40 0.75 4.32
CA ARG A 22 -21.80 0.85 3.93
C ARG A 22 -22.08 2.11 3.10
N LYS A 23 -21.54 3.26 3.53
CA LYS A 23 -21.66 4.52 2.77
C LYS A 23 -21.00 4.42 1.39
N ALA A 24 -19.83 3.80 1.29
CA ALA A 24 -19.15 3.63 0.01
C ALA A 24 -19.95 2.75 -0.95
N LEU A 25 -20.52 1.65 -0.49
CA LEU A 25 -21.29 0.71 -1.34
C LEU A 25 -22.67 1.24 -1.74
N ARG A 26 -23.20 2.25 -1.03
CA ARG A 26 -24.43 2.95 -1.44
C ARG A 26 -24.22 3.91 -2.62
N ASP A 27 -22.95 4.26 -2.92
CA ASP A 27 -22.65 5.14 -4.05
C ASP A 27 -22.95 4.41 -5.38
N PRO A 28 -23.86 4.95 -6.23
CA PRO A 28 -24.24 4.33 -7.50
C PRO A 28 -23.04 4.08 -8.43
N HIS A 29 -22.05 4.98 -8.41
CA HIS A 29 -20.82 4.83 -9.22
C HIS A 29 -19.97 3.64 -8.79
N ILE A 30 -20.03 3.23 -7.51
CA ILE A 30 -19.29 2.08 -6.99
C ILE A 30 -20.07 0.80 -7.17
N LYS A 31 -21.37 0.80 -6.84
CA LYS A 31 -22.23 -0.39 -6.82
C LYS A 31 -22.15 -1.24 -8.09
N GLY A 32 -22.04 -0.60 -9.26
CA GLY A 32 -21.97 -1.27 -10.56
C GLY A 32 -20.57 -1.75 -11.00
N MET A 33 -19.51 -1.41 -10.25
CA MET A 33 -18.14 -1.64 -10.71
C MET A 33 -17.67 -3.10 -10.60
N ALA A 34 -18.17 -3.86 -9.61
CA ALA A 34 -17.71 -5.22 -9.30
C ALA A 34 -18.82 -5.99 -8.57
N ASP A 35 -18.61 -7.30 -8.40
CA ASP A 35 -19.42 -8.12 -7.49
C ASP A 35 -18.77 -8.01 -6.10
N PHE A 36 -19.44 -7.29 -5.20
CA PHE A 36 -18.93 -7.01 -3.87
C PHE A 36 -19.48 -7.99 -2.83
N PHE A 37 -18.59 -8.57 -2.03
CA PHE A 37 -18.94 -9.46 -0.92
C PHE A 37 -18.42 -8.87 0.38
N VAL A 38 -19.33 -8.39 1.21
CA VAL A 38 -18.99 -7.81 2.51
C VAL A 38 -18.87 -8.92 3.55
N ILE A 39 -17.76 -8.90 4.29
CA ILE A 39 -17.50 -9.82 5.39
C ILE A 39 -17.48 -9.00 6.67
N GLU A 40 -18.56 -9.09 7.41
CA GLU A 40 -18.67 -8.52 8.73
C GLU A 40 -18.05 -9.47 9.76
N PRO A 41 -17.35 -8.94 10.78
CA PRO A 41 -16.78 -9.76 11.83
C PRO A 41 -17.86 -10.30 12.77
N ARG A 42 -17.64 -11.50 13.28
CA ARG A 42 -18.41 -12.08 14.38
C ARG A 42 -17.72 -11.85 15.73
N ASP A 43 -16.40 -11.63 15.71
CA ASP A 43 -15.61 -11.28 16.89
C ASP A 43 -15.61 -9.76 17.15
N LYS A 44 -15.18 -9.39 18.36
CA LYS A 44 -15.10 -7.97 18.77
C LYS A 44 -13.88 -7.22 18.22
N THR A 45 -13.05 -7.85 17.40
CA THR A 45 -11.77 -7.31 16.94
C THR A 45 -11.69 -7.10 15.43
N GLY A 46 -12.56 -7.77 14.66
CA GLY A 46 -12.54 -7.78 13.20
C GLY A 46 -11.55 -8.78 12.60
N PHE A 47 -10.88 -9.60 13.42
CA PHE A 47 -9.85 -10.53 12.93
C PHE A 47 -10.43 -11.74 12.21
N ASP A 48 -11.54 -12.30 12.67
CA ASP A 48 -12.20 -13.44 12.03
C ASP A 48 -12.65 -13.12 10.59
N ALA A 49 -13.09 -11.88 10.32
CA ALA A 49 -13.41 -11.42 8.96
C ALA A 49 -12.17 -11.47 8.05
N ILE A 50 -10.99 -11.07 8.56
CA ILE A 50 -9.73 -11.16 7.81
C ILE A 50 -9.39 -12.64 7.53
N LYS A 51 -9.50 -13.51 8.51
CA LYS A 51 -9.28 -14.97 8.32
C LYS A 51 -10.20 -15.55 7.25
N LYS A 52 -11.49 -15.23 7.31
CA LYS A 52 -12.50 -15.68 6.34
C LYS A 52 -12.18 -15.17 4.93
N ALA A 53 -11.82 -13.88 4.79
CA ALA A 53 -11.43 -13.30 3.51
C ALA A 53 -10.23 -14.04 2.90
N VAL A 54 -9.18 -14.31 3.69
CA VAL A 54 -8.00 -15.06 3.25
C VAL A 54 -8.37 -16.47 2.77
N ALA A 55 -9.22 -17.16 3.50
CA ALA A 55 -9.67 -18.51 3.12
C ALA A 55 -10.39 -18.51 1.76
N ILE A 56 -11.28 -17.53 1.50
CA ILE A 56 -11.98 -17.36 0.24
C ILE A 56 -10.99 -17.06 -0.90
N LEU A 57 -10.07 -16.12 -0.68
CA LEU A 57 -9.05 -15.74 -1.69
C LEU A 57 -8.13 -16.90 -2.08
N LYS A 58 -7.71 -17.71 -1.11
CA LYS A 58 -6.86 -18.89 -1.36
C LYS A 58 -7.53 -19.97 -2.21
N ARG A 59 -8.86 -20.04 -2.14
CA ARG A 59 -9.67 -20.97 -2.96
C ARG A 59 -10.08 -20.36 -4.31
N GLY A 60 -9.60 -19.16 -4.65
CA GLY A 60 -10.00 -18.47 -5.88
C GLY A 60 -11.43 -17.95 -5.87
N GLY A 61 -12.03 -17.79 -4.69
CA GLY A 61 -13.40 -17.28 -4.54
C GLY A 61 -13.55 -15.79 -4.84
N ALA A 62 -12.43 -15.04 -4.88
CA ALA A 62 -12.41 -13.62 -5.26
C ALA A 62 -11.03 -13.23 -5.81
N GLU A 63 -10.97 -12.10 -6.50
CA GLU A 63 -9.76 -11.57 -7.14
C GLU A 63 -9.12 -10.38 -6.41
N GLY A 64 -9.90 -9.69 -5.55
CA GLY A 64 -9.45 -8.53 -4.80
C GLY A 64 -9.96 -8.49 -3.37
N LEU A 65 -9.26 -7.72 -2.53
CA LEU A 65 -9.58 -7.51 -1.12
C LEU A 65 -9.45 -6.03 -0.77
N VAL A 66 -10.50 -5.47 -0.19
CA VAL A 66 -10.46 -4.16 0.49
C VAL A 66 -10.62 -4.39 1.99
N THR A 67 -9.72 -3.82 2.80
CA THR A 67 -9.78 -4.00 4.25
C THR A 67 -10.02 -2.67 4.95
N ALA A 68 -11.06 -2.56 5.75
CA ALA A 68 -11.21 -1.47 6.69
C ALA A 68 -10.27 -1.64 7.90
N PRO A 69 -10.00 -0.56 8.66
CA PRO A 69 -9.05 -0.59 9.76
C PRO A 69 -9.47 -1.52 10.91
N VAL A 70 -8.48 -2.13 11.57
CA VAL A 70 -8.64 -2.86 12.84
C VAL A 70 -7.71 -2.31 13.91
N ASN A 71 -8.04 -2.55 15.16
CA ASN A 71 -7.18 -2.21 16.29
C ASN A 71 -6.20 -3.35 16.57
N LYS A 72 -4.93 -3.15 16.23
CA LYS A 72 -3.86 -4.16 16.44
C LYS A 72 -3.73 -4.55 17.92
N SER A 73 -3.80 -3.59 18.83
CA SER A 73 -3.70 -3.84 20.26
C SER A 73 -4.86 -4.70 20.80
N ALA A 74 -6.08 -4.46 20.29
CA ALA A 74 -7.24 -5.27 20.66
C ALA A 74 -7.10 -6.73 20.19
N ILE A 75 -6.62 -6.94 18.97
CA ILE A 75 -6.35 -8.29 18.43
C ILE A 75 -5.25 -8.97 19.25
N ASN A 76 -4.15 -8.27 19.55
CA ASN A 76 -3.06 -8.86 20.34
C ASN A 76 -3.52 -9.22 21.76
N ARG A 77 -4.35 -8.38 22.41
CA ARG A 77 -4.94 -8.71 23.74
C ARG A 77 -5.87 -9.93 23.71
N SER A 78 -6.42 -10.30 22.55
CA SER A 78 -7.20 -11.54 22.42
C SER A 78 -6.33 -12.80 22.22
N GLY A 79 -5.01 -12.70 22.42
CA GLY A 79 -4.08 -13.83 22.33
C GLY A 79 -3.57 -14.11 20.90
N ILE A 80 -3.87 -13.22 19.93
CA ILE A 80 -3.49 -13.41 18.53
C ILE A 80 -2.29 -12.51 18.20
N ALA A 81 -1.15 -13.09 17.85
CA ALA A 81 0.03 -12.34 17.41
C ALA A 81 -0.23 -11.66 16.06
N PHE A 82 -0.61 -10.37 16.07
CA PHE A 82 -0.99 -9.60 14.90
C PHE A 82 -0.17 -8.31 14.76
N LYS A 83 0.77 -8.29 13.84
CA LYS A 83 1.57 -7.11 13.51
C LYS A 83 0.83 -6.10 12.64
N GLY A 84 -0.14 -6.57 11.85
CA GLY A 84 -0.96 -5.78 10.94
C GLY A 84 -1.50 -6.60 9.77
N HIS A 85 -2.42 -6.01 9.00
CA HIS A 85 -3.00 -6.68 7.82
C HIS A 85 -1.91 -7.16 6.84
N THR A 86 -0.97 -6.30 6.50
CA THR A 86 0.06 -6.59 5.49
C THR A 86 0.89 -7.80 5.86
N GLU A 87 1.40 -7.86 7.10
CA GLU A 87 2.21 -8.96 7.61
C GLU A 87 1.39 -10.25 7.74
N TYR A 88 0.15 -10.13 8.20
CA TYR A 88 -0.74 -11.28 8.33
C TYR A 88 -1.09 -11.89 6.96
N LEU A 89 -1.45 -11.04 5.98
CA LEU A 89 -1.78 -11.47 4.62
C LEU A 89 -0.57 -12.11 3.94
N ALA A 90 0.62 -11.51 4.06
CA ALA A 90 1.85 -12.05 3.51
C ALA A 90 2.18 -13.43 4.12
N LYS A 91 2.11 -13.57 5.45
CA LYS A 91 2.30 -14.85 6.14
C LYS A 91 1.28 -15.90 5.67
N SER A 92 0.01 -15.54 5.61
CA SER A 92 -1.08 -16.45 5.24
C SER A 92 -0.99 -16.94 3.79
N THR A 93 -0.40 -16.14 2.90
CA THR A 93 -0.20 -16.49 1.47
C THR A 93 1.21 -16.98 1.18
N ARG A 94 2.06 -17.18 2.18
CA ARG A 94 3.48 -17.54 2.03
C ARG A 94 4.26 -16.55 1.15
N THR A 95 3.84 -15.29 1.13
CA THR A 95 4.51 -14.22 0.37
C THR A 95 5.75 -13.77 1.12
N LYS A 96 6.93 -14.03 0.55
CA LYS A 96 8.22 -13.68 1.17
C LYS A 96 8.57 -12.20 1.01
N LYS A 97 8.25 -11.61 -0.15
CA LYS A 97 8.58 -10.22 -0.51
C LYS A 97 7.30 -9.43 -0.71
N PHE A 98 7.15 -8.37 0.06
CA PHE A 98 6.00 -7.48 -0.01
C PHE A 98 6.39 -6.07 0.41
N ALA A 99 5.66 -5.08 -0.11
CA ALA A 99 5.86 -3.68 0.23
C ALA A 99 4.52 -2.95 0.38
N MET A 100 4.55 -1.77 0.98
CA MET A 100 3.41 -0.87 1.08
C MET A 100 3.62 0.27 0.09
N MET A 101 2.65 0.46 -0.81
CA MET A 101 2.59 1.58 -1.73
C MET A 101 1.37 2.43 -1.39
N PHE A 102 1.57 3.73 -1.28
CA PHE A 102 0.49 4.70 -1.10
C PHE A 102 0.20 5.39 -2.43
N CYS A 103 -1.07 5.40 -2.82
CA CYS A 103 -1.54 5.98 -4.07
C CYS A 103 -2.58 7.07 -3.78
N GLY A 104 -2.39 8.26 -4.33
CA GLY A 104 -3.33 9.37 -4.19
C GLY A 104 -2.89 10.58 -5.00
N GLY A 105 -3.83 11.27 -5.62
CA GLY A 105 -3.50 12.32 -6.58
C GLY A 105 -2.61 11.79 -7.71
N SER A 106 -1.51 12.49 -7.99
CA SER A 106 -0.48 12.04 -8.95
C SER A 106 0.56 11.10 -8.32
N LEU A 107 0.60 10.99 -6.99
CA LEU A 107 1.66 10.32 -6.27
C LEU A 107 1.42 8.81 -6.10
N LYS A 108 2.51 8.04 -6.26
CA LYS A 108 2.63 6.64 -5.85
C LYS A 108 3.95 6.50 -5.10
N VAL A 109 3.87 6.18 -3.80
CA VAL A 109 5.03 6.16 -2.89
C VAL A 109 5.15 4.79 -2.26
N THR A 110 6.25 4.09 -2.52
CA THR A 110 6.56 2.79 -1.90
C THR A 110 7.56 2.99 -0.77
N LEU A 111 7.30 2.39 0.37
CA LEU A 111 8.17 2.46 1.54
C LEU A 111 9.12 1.26 1.60
N VAL A 112 10.42 1.51 1.78
CA VAL A 112 11.44 0.48 2.04
C VAL A 112 11.34 -0.01 3.49
N THR A 113 11.30 0.93 4.44
CA THR A 113 11.02 0.63 5.86
C THR A 113 9.69 1.24 6.27
N ARG A 114 9.01 0.63 7.24
CA ARG A 114 7.66 1.04 7.62
C ARG A 114 7.65 1.66 9.01
N HIS A 115 7.03 1.02 9.98
CA HIS A 115 6.81 1.53 11.34
C HIS A 115 8.03 1.24 12.23
N GLU A 116 9.15 1.88 11.93
CA GLU A 116 10.40 1.75 12.67
C GLU A 116 10.83 3.08 13.29
N PRO A 117 11.41 3.09 14.48
CA PRO A 117 11.99 4.30 15.04
C PRO A 117 13.07 4.88 14.10
N ILE A 118 13.08 6.19 13.91
CA ILE A 118 14.00 6.84 12.96
C ILE A 118 15.46 6.50 13.22
N LYS A 119 15.88 6.38 14.48
CA LYS A 119 17.24 5.99 14.89
C LYS A 119 17.68 4.62 14.41
N ASN A 120 16.72 3.74 14.08
CA ASN A 120 17.02 2.40 13.61
C ASN A 120 17.16 2.32 12.08
N ILE A 121 16.65 3.32 11.34
CA ILE A 121 16.56 3.28 9.88
C ILE A 121 17.92 3.02 9.22
N PRO A 122 19.01 3.73 9.54
CA PRO A 122 20.31 3.48 8.90
C PRO A 122 20.80 2.03 9.06
N ARG A 123 20.54 1.43 10.23
CA ARG A 123 20.97 0.05 10.53
C ARG A 123 20.15 -1.02 9.81
N ILE A 124 18.85 -0.80 9.66
CA ILE A 124 17.92 -1.79 9.07
C ILE A 124 17.76 -1.64 7.56
N LEU A 125 18.23 -0.53 6.99
CA LEU A 125 18.20 -0.28 5.57
C LEU A 125 19.26 -1.13 4.88
N THR A 126 18.84 -2.07 4.03
CA THR A 126 19.74 -2.96 3.30
C THR A 126 19.52 -2.87 1.80
N LYS A 127 20.53 -3.24 1.02
CA LYS A 127 20.45 -3.29 -0.46
C LYS A 127 19.27 -4.16 -0.91
N GLU A 128 19.06 -5.30 -0.25
CA GLU A 128 18.03 -6.28 -0.60
C GLU A 128 16.62 -5.68 -0.42
N LYS A 129 16.38 -4.96 0.68
CA LYS A 129 15.08 -4.30 0.92
C LYS A 129 14.78 -3.24 -0.13
N ILE A 130 15.78 -2.46 -0.53
CA ILE A 130 15.63 -1.43 -1.58
C ILE A 130 15.36 -2.11 -2.93
N ILE A 131 16.12 -3.14 -3.28
CA ILE A 131 15.94 -3.93 -4.50
C ILE A 131 14.53 -4.53 -4.55
N ASP A 132 14.08 -5.14 -3.46
CA ASP A 132 12.76 -5.73 -3.38
C ASP A 132 11.64 -4.67 -3.54
N ALA A 133 11.77 -3.52 -2.90
CA ALA A 133 10.82 -2.41 -3.05
C ALA A 133 10.75 -1.91 -4.49
N ILE A 134 11.91 -1.73 -5.15
CA ILE A 134 11.97 -1.28 -6.54
C ILE A 134 11.32 -2.32 -7.48
N ILE A 135 11.69 -3.60 -7.36
CA ILE A 135 11.15 -4.67 -8.22
C ILE A 135 9.64 -4.82 -8.04
N LEU A 136 9.15 -4.80 -6.80
CA LEU A 136 7.71 -4.89 -6.51
C LEU A 136 6.96 -3.69 -7.08
N THR A 137 7.53 -2.49 -6.98
CA THR A 137 6.97 -1.28 -7.54
C THR A 137 6.90 -1.35 -9.06
N GLU A 138 8.00 -1.68 -9.70
CA GLU A 138 8.09 -1.79 -11.17
C GLU A 138 7.08 -2.82 -11.71
N LYS A 139 7.08 -4.03 -11.14
CA LYS A 139 6.11 -5.07 -11.53
C LYS A 139 4.66 -4.61 -11.36
N THR A 140 4.35 -3.92 -10.27
CA THR A 140 3.00 -3.40 -10.02
C THR A 140 2.62 -2.31 -11.02
N LEU A 141 3.54 -1.36 -11.29
CA LEU A 141 3.30 -0.31 -12.27
C LEU A 141 3.04 -0.88 -13.66
N LYS A 142 3.81 -1.88 -14.09
CA LYS A 142 3.60 -2.56 -15.38
C LYS A 142 2.30 -3.37 -15.41
N ALA A 143 2.13 -4.29 -14.46
CA ALA A 143 1.04 -5.25 -14.50
C ALA A 143 -0.33 -4.63 -14.17
N TYR A 144 -0.37 -3.75 -13.17
CA TYR A 144 -1.63 -3.25 -12.62
C TYR A 144 -1.97 -1.82 -13.04
N PHE A 145 -0.96 -0.94 -13.15
CA PHE A 145 -1.17 0.43 -13.62
C PHE A 145 -1.01 0.58 -15.14
N ARG A 146 -0.53 -0.47 -15.84
CA ARG A 146 -0.34 -0.49 -17.31
C ARG A 146 0.68 0.53 -17.82
N ILE A 147 1.67 0.86 -17.01
CA ILE A 147 2.77 1.73 -17.40
C ILE A 147 3.90 0.85 -17.95
N LYS A 148 4.12 0.87 -19.27
CA LYS A 148 5.09 -0.02 -19.95
C LYS A 148 6.53 0.20 -19.46
N ASN A 149 6.95 1.46 -19.37
CA ASN A 149 8.31 1.88 -19.02
C ASN A 149 8.30 2.84 -17.84
N PRO A 150 7.98 2.35 -16.61
CA PRO A 150 7.79 3.22 -15.46
C PRO A 150 9.06 3.96 -15.07
N LYS A 151 8.95 5.25 -14.81
CA LYS A 151 10.01 6.11 -14.27
C LYS A 151 9.94 6.08 -12.75
N ILE A 152 10.96 5.50 -12.10
CA ILE A 152 10.99 5.30 -10.66
C ILE A 152 12.11 6.12 -10.04
N GLY A 153 11.74 7.07 -9.18
CA GLY A 153 12.70 7.83 -8.37
C GLY A 153 12.98 7.14 -7.04
N VAL A 154 14.25 6.96 -6.71
CA VAL A 154 14.68 6.40 -5.43
C VAL A 154 15.26 7.53 -4.59
N CYS A 155 14.63 7.84 -3.43
CA CYS A 155 15.14 8.86 -2.53
C CYS A 155 16.45 8.44 -1.88
N GLY A 156 17.29 9.43 -1.56
CA GLY A 156 18.34 9.28 -0.54
C GLY A 156 17.72 9.09 0.84
N LEU A 157 18.54 8.71 1.82
CA LEU A 157 18.17 8.69 3.23
C LEU A 157 18.42 10.06 3.86
N ASN A 158 19.58 10.65 3.52
CA ASN A 158 20.09 11.88 4.09
C ASN A 158 19.71 13.10 3.23
N PRO A 159 19.74 14.34 3.82
CA PRO A 159 19.58 15.56 3.05
C PRO A 159 20.52 15.61 1.84
N HIS A 160 20.07 16.22 0.74
CA HIS A 160 20.81 16.34 -0.53
C HIS A 160 21.35 15.00 -1.07
N ALA A 161 20.66 13.89 -0.72
CA ALA A 161 21.08 12.52 -1.06
C ALA A 161 22.52 12.21 -0.58
N GLY A 162 22.88 12.71 0.64
CA GLY A 162 24.15 12.46 1.31
C GLY A 162 25.30 13.35 0.85
N GLU A 163 25.08 14.29 -0.09
CA GLU A 163 26.07 15.26 -0.59
C GLU A 163 27.45 14.65 -0.77
N GLU A 164 27.53 13.66 -1.67
CA GLU A 164 28.74 12.87 -1.95
C GLU A 164 29.39 12.20 -0.72
N GLY A 165 28.62 11.98 0.36
CA GLY A 165 29.07 11.34 1.60
C GLY A 165 29.49 12.32 2.69
N MET A 166 29.28 13.60 2.50
CA MET A 166 29.56 14.62 3.52
C MET A 166 28.48 14.65 4.62
N ILE A 167 27.20 14.36 4.24
CA ILE A 167 26.06 14.37 5.17
C ILE A 167 25.60 12.94 5.53
N GLY A 168 26.37 11.93 5.12
CA GLY A 168 26.04 10.52 5.37
C GLY A 168 26.58 9.63 4.28
N VAL A 169 26.69 8.34 4.57
CA VAL A 169 27.35 7.38 3.68
C VAL A 169 26.37 6.32 3.14
N GLU A 170 25.13 6.30 3.60
CA GLU A 170 24.13 5.30 3.25
C GLU A 170 23.82 5.30 1.76
N GLU A 171 23.85 6.45 1.12
CA GLU A 171 23.69 6.58 -0.32
C GLU A 171 24.79 5.82 -1.07
N LYS A 172 26.05 6.06 -0.72
CA LYS A 172 27.21 5.41 -1.36
C LYS A 172 27.30 3.93 -1.03
N ARG A 173 27.02 3.54 0.23
CA ARG A 173 27.22 2.15 0.70
C ARG A 173 26.05 1.22 0.42
N VAL A 174 24.82 1.76 0.36
CA VAL A 174 23.59 0.95 0.32
C VAL A 174 22.70 1.30 -0.87
N ILE A 175 22.31 2.58 -1.04
CA ILE A 175 21.25 2.96 -1.97
C ILE A 175 21.75 2.93 -3.42
N ALA A 176 22.85 3.62 -3.74
CA ALA A 176 23.40 3.66 -5.09
C ALA A 176 23.81 2.26 -5.61
N PRO A 177 24.45 1.37 -4.81
CA PRO A 177 24.71 0.00 -5.22
C PRO A 177 23.44 -0.82 -5.49
N ALA A 178 22.37 -0.61 -4.74
CA ALA A 178 21.08 -1.26 -5.00
C ALA A 178 20.47 -0.83 -6.34
N ILE A 179 20.50 0.47 -6.64
CA ILE A 179 20.06 1.04 -7.91
C ILE A 179 20.90 0.50 -9.07
N LYS A 180 22.24 0.55 -8.94
CA LYS A 180 23.18 0.08 -9.97
C LYS A 180 22.91 -1.38 -10.37
N LYS A 181 22.60 -2.26 -9.39
CA LYS A 181 22.27 -3.67 -9.63
C LYS A 181 21.04 -3.87 -10.50
N LEU A 182 20.12 -2.93 -10.51
CA LEU A 182 18.86 -3.02 -11.26
C LEU A 182 18.85 -2.21 -12.56
N LYS A 183 19.82 -1.32 -12.78
CA LYS A 183 19.82 -0.36 -13.90
C LYS A 183 19.73 -1.01 -15.28
N SER A 184 20.34 -2.18 -15.47
CA SER A 184 20.25 -2.93 -16.74
C SER A 184 18.87 -3.52 -17.01
N LYS A 185 18.15 -3.89 -15.94
CA LYS A 185 16.81 -4.51 -16.03
C LYS A 185 15.67 -3.49 -15.99
N ILE A 186 15.87 -2.38 -15.28
CA ILE A 186 14.91 -1.30 -15.11
C ILE A 186 15.62 0.02 -15.47
N PRO A 187 15.75 0.35 -16.77
CA PRO A 187 16.59 1.48 -17.22
C PRO A 187 16.11 2.85 -16.71
N ASN A 188 14.80 3.00 -16.46
CA ASN A 188 14.21 4.27 -16.02
C ASN A 188 14.17 4.42 -14.48
N ILE A 189 15.13 3.83 -13.77
CA ILE A 189 15.36 4.14 -12.35
C ILE A 189 16.30 5.34 -12.26
N SER A 190 15.99 6.30 -11.41
CA SER A 190 16.84 7.43 -11.06
C SER A 190 17.06 7.50 -9.56
N GLY A 191 18.23 7.96 -9.15
CA GLY A 191 18.59 8.13 -7.74
C GLY A 191 20.02 7.69 -7.40
N PRO A 192 20.41 7.86 -6.13
CA PRO A 192 19.64 8.46 -5.06
C PRO A 192 19.32 9.93 -5.34
N LEU A 193 18.05 10.34 -5.11
CA LEU A 193 17.59 11.72 -5.32
C LEU A 193 17.35 12.40 -3.96
N PRO A 194 17.60 13.71 -3.83
CA PRO A 194 17.06 14.48 -2.71
C PRO A 194 15.54 14.29 -2.64
N ALA A 195 15.02 13.99 -1.44
CA ALA A 195 13.62 13.59 -1.31
C ALA A 195 12.64 14.72 -1.71
N ASP A 196 12.93 15.96 -1.31
CA ASP A 196 12.16 17.16 -1.68
C ASP A 196 12.01 17.29 -3.19
N THR A 197 13.12 17.21 -3.92
CA THR A 197 13.15 17.25 -5.40
C THR A 197 12.41 16.07 -6.02
N ALA A 198 12.60 14.85 -5.50
CA ALA A 198 11.94 13.65 -6.00
C ALA A 198 10.41 13.77 -5.91
N PHE A 199 9.88 14.29 -4.80
CA PHE A 199 8.45 14.50 -4.61
C PHE A 199 7.90 15.58 -5.54
N HIS A 200 8.63 16.68 -5.73
CA HIS A 200 8.27 17.70 -6.71
C HIS A 200 8.19 17.14 -8.14
N MET A 201 9.20 16.36 -8.56
CA MET A 201 9.20 15.68 -9.86
C MET A 201 8.00 14.74 -10.02
N ALA A 202 7.68 13.94 -9.01
CA ALA A 202 6.55 13.01 -9.08
C ALA A 202 5.19 13.73 -9.09
N TYR A 203 5.06 14.81 -8.33
CA TYR A 203 3.86 15.64 -8.34
C TYR A 203 3.58 16.19 -9.73
N ASN A 204 4.62 16.64 -10.43
CA ASN A 204 4.58 17.16 -11.79
C ASN A 204 4.67 16.07 -12.87
N LYS A 205 4.42 14.79 -12.53
CA LYS A 205 4.40 13.64 -13.46
C LYS A 205 5.73 13.34 -14.16
N GLY A 206 6.84 13.85 -13.65
CA GLY A 206 8.20 13.50 -14.11
C GLY A 206 8.62 12.09 -13.68
N LEU A 207 8.02 11.58 -12.60
CA LEU A 207 8.20 10.22 -12.10
C LEU A 207 6.83 9.54 -11.93
N ASP A 208 6.77 8.23 -12.21
CA ASP A 208 5.56 7.42 -12.03
C ASP A 208 5.42 6.89 -10.59
N ALA A 209 6.53 6.73 -9.89
CA ALA A 209 6.54 6.34 -8.47
C ALA A 209 7.83 6.78 -7.78
N ILE A 210 7.76 6.88 -6.46
CA ILE A 210 8.87 7.16 -5.55
C ILE A 210 9.11 5.96 -4.65
N ILE A 211 10.38 5.66 -4.40
CA ILE A 211 10.82 4.73 -3.34
C ILE A 211 11.37 5.58 -2.20
N ALA A 212 10.64 5.62 -1.08
CA ALA A 212 11.04 6.33 0.13
C ALA A 212 11.71 5.38 1.12
N MET A 213 12.77 5.83 1.76
CA MET A 213 13.57 4.99 2.66
C MET A 213 12.85 4.71 3.98
N TYR A 214 12.05 5.66 4.47
CA TYR A 214 11.30 5.52 5.72
C TYR A 214 9.92 6.19 5.65
N HIS A 215 9.11 5.91 6.66
CA HIS A 215 7.69 6.24 6.70
C HIS A 215 7.42 7.73 6.45
N ASP A 216 7.96 8.63 7.28
CA ASP A 216 7.58 10.04 7.19
C ASP A 216 8.22 10.77 6.00
N GLN A 217 9.39 10.30 5.50
CA GLN A 217 9.92 10.76 4.22
C GLN A 217 8.89 10.58 3.08
N GLY A 218 8.18 9.45 3.13
CA GLY A 218 7.16 9.13 2.12
C GLY A 218 5.80 9.75 2.42
N LEU A 219 5.33 9.61 3.67
CA LEU A 219 3.94 9.89 4.02
C LEU A 219 3.66 11.36 4.33
N ALA A 220 4.63 12.15 4.82
CA ALA A 220 4.40 13.56 5.06
C ALA A 220 4.04 14.31 3.75
N PRO A 221 4.87 14.27 2.69
CA PRO A 221 4.52 14.93 1.43
C PRO A 221 3.33 14.24 0.73
N PHE A 222 3.18 12.92 0.85
CA PHE A 222 2.02 12.23 0.30
C PHE A 222 0.71 12.74 0.91
N LYS A 223 0.64 12.88 2.23
CA LYS A 223 -0.57 13.36 2.92
C LYS A 223 -0.86 14.83 2.68
N MET A 224 0.13 15.66 2.39
CA MET A 224 -0.12 17.03 1.95
C MET A 224 -0.95 17.08 0.66
N VAL A 225 -0.75 16.11 -0.24
CA VAL A 225 -1.47 16.02 -1.53
C VAL A 225 -2.75 15.19 -1.44
N ALA A 226 -2.75 14.11 -0.66
CA ALA A 226 -3.76 13.06 -0.73
C ALA A 226 -4.36 12.66 0.63
N PHE A 227 -4.56 13.59 1.55
CA PHE A 227 -5.03 13.29 2.91
C PHE A 227 -6.37 12.54 2.94
N HIS A 228 -7.33 12.95 2.12
CA HIS A 228 -8.67 12.38 2.12
C HIS A 228 -8.88 11.24 1.12
N ASN A 229 -8.03 11.13 0.12
CA ASN A 229 -8.17 10.17 -0.99
C ASN A 229 -7.00 9.19 -1.11
N GLY A 230 -6.10 9.20 -0.14
CA GLY A 230 -4.98 8.27 -0.06
C GLY A 230 -5.45 6.82 0.11
N VAL A 231 -4.81 5.92 -0.62
CA VAL A 231 -5.07 4.47 -0.60
C VAL A 231 -3.75 3.73 -0.39
N ASN A 232 -3.74 2.84 0.59
CA ASN A 232 -2.64 1.90 0.79
C ASN A 232 -2.85 0.65 -0.06
N VAL A 233 -1.86 0.30 -0.87
CA VAL A 233 -1.81 -0.91 -1.71
C VAL A 233 -0.70 -1.83 -1.19
N THR A 234 -1.04 -3.09 -0.90
CA THR A 234 -0.02 -4.08 -0.55
C THR A 234 0.52 -4.76 -1.81
N LEU A 235 1.79 -4.54 -2.10
CA LEU A 235 2.49 -5.13 -3.24
C LEU A 235 2.98 -6.55 -2.89
N GLY A 236 3.08 -7.42 -3.91
CA GLY A 236 3.65 -8.76 -3.78
C GLY A 236 2.65 -9.86 -3.43
N LEU A 237 1.43 -9.53 -2.98
CA LEU A 237 0.40 -10.54 -2.69
C LEU A 237 -0.13 -11.19 -3.98
N PRO A 238 -0.61 -12.45 -3.93
CA PRO A 238 -1.18 -13.14 -5.08
C PRO A 238 -2.53 -12.56 -5.55
N PHE A 239 -3.12 -11.67 -4.79
CA PHE A 239 -4.34 -10.91 -5.10
C PHE A 239 -4.12 -9.41 -4.86
N VAL A 240 -5.00 -8.58 -5.40
CA VAL A 240 -4.94 -7.13 -5.16
C VAL A 240 -5.51 -6.83 -3.78
N ARG A 241 -4.72 -6.17 -2.92
CA ARG A 241 -5.21 -5.68 -1.63
C ARG A 241 -5.04 -4.18 -1.54
N THR A 242 -6.13 -3.49 -1.22
CA THR A 242 -6.15 -2.07 -0.90
C THR A 242 -6.78 -1.81 0.47
N SER A 243 -6.49 -0.68 1.04
CA SER A 243 -7.18 -0.18 2.24
C SER A 243 -7.21 1.34 2.23
N PRO A 244 -8.23 1.95 2.88
CA PRO A 244 -8.19 3.38 3.18
C PRO A 244 -6.98 3.71 4.07
N ASP A 245 -6.52 4.94 3.97
CA ASP A 245 -5.36 5.45 4.72
C ASP A 245 -5.81 6.26 5.96
N HIS A 246 -6.71 5.66 6.76
CA HIS A 246 -7.17 6.17 8.06
C HIS A 246 -7.25 5.05 9.10
N GLY A 247 -7.33 5.42 10.38
CA GLY A 247 -7.48 4.48 11.50
C GLY A 247 -8.94 4.13 11.81
N THR A 248 -9.16 3.49 12.96
CA THR A 248 -10.48 3.08 13.46
C THR A 248 -11.38 4.24 13.87
N ALA A 249 -10.80 5.40 14.21
CA ALA A 249 -11.51 6.64 14.54
C ALA A 249 -12.70 6.47 15.51
N TYR A 250 -12.46 5.82 16.64
CA TYR A 250 -13.50 5.50 17.64
C TYR A 250 -14.32 6.71 18.11
N GLY A 251 -13.70 7.90 18.18
CA GLY A 251 -14.38 9.12 18.64
C GLY A 251 -15.58 9.56 17.81
N ILE A 252 -15.67 9.10 16.54
CA ILE A 252 -16.77 9.42 15.62
C ILE A 252 -17.54 8.17 15.15
N ALA A 253 -17.16 6.98 15.63
CA ALA A 253 -17.83 5.74 15.26
C ALA A 253 -19.28 5.72 15.73
N GLY A 254 -20.19 5.26 14.86
CA GLY A 254 -21.63 5.20 15.15
C GLY A 254 -22.39 6.53 15.07
N LYS A 255 -21.69 7.66 14.89
CA LYS A 255 -22.33 8.98 14.79
C LYS A 255 -22.86 9.33 13.40
N GLY A 256 -22.64 8.52 12.40
CA GLY A 256 -23.11 8.77 11.03
C GLY A 256 -22.33 9.87 10.28
N ILE A 257 -21.24 10.41 10.85
CA ILE A 257 -20.48 11.54 10.29
C ILE A 257 -19.16 11.14 9.62
N ALA A 258 -18.79 9.85 9.67
CA ALA A 258 -17.52 9.39 9.09
C ALA A 258 -17.51 9.60 7.56
N ASN A 259 -16.41 10.19 7.07
CA ASN A 259 -16.22 10.46 5.64
C ASN A 259 -15.82 9.18 4.89
N PRO A 260 -16.61 8.71 3.90
CA PRO A 260 -16.32 7.48 3.17
C PRO A 260 -15.32 7.64 2.01
N THR A 261 -14.80 8.83 1.75
CA THR A 261 -14.00 9.13 0.53
C THR A 261 -12.81 8.19 0.39
N SER A 262 -11.98 8.02 1.42
CA SER A 262 -10.81 7.12 1.35
C SER A 262 -11.22 5.65 1.13
N MET A 263 -12.34 5.19 1.69
CA MET A 263 -12.87 3.85 1.42
C MET A 263 -13.38 3.73 -0.02
N LYS A 264 -14.07 4.73 -0.54
CA LYS A 264 -14.50 4.78 -1.95
C LYS A 264 -13.30 4.68 -2.89
N GLU A 265 -12.26 5.45 -2.64
CA GLU A 265 -11.03 5.42 -3.45
C GLU A 265 -10.29 4.08 -3.32
N ALA A 266 -10.25 3.49 -2.13
CA ALA A 266 -9.70 2.14 -1.94
C ALA A 266 -10.44 1.09 -2.76
N ILE A 267 -11.78 1.15 -2.83
CA ILE A 267 -12.62 0.26 -3.64
C ILE A 267 -12.37 0.50 -5.13
N LYS A 268 -12.44 1.75 -5.61
CA LYS A 268 -12.22 2.10 -7.01
C LYS A 268 -10.85 1.64 -7.49
N LEU A 269 -9.80 1.91 -6.70
CA LEU A 269 -8.44 1.49 -7.04
C LEU A 269 -8.33 -0.04 -7.05
N ASN A 270 -8.91 -0.74 -6.06
CA ASN A 270 -8.92 -2.21 -6.05
C ASN A 270 -9.52 -2.78 -7.33
N VAL A 271 -10.71 -2.32 -7.71
CA VAL A 271 -11.39 -2.77 -8.93
C VAL A 271 -10.55 -2.51 -10.18
N LYS A 272 -9.96 -1.29 -10.30
CA LYS A 272 -9.09 -0.93 -11.42
C LYS A 272 -7.89 -1.88 -11.54
N LEU A 273 -7.17 -2.09 -10.44
CA LEU A 273 -5.98 -2.95 -10.41
C LEU A 273 -6.33 -4.42 -10.65
N THR A 274 -7.44 -4.89 -10.07
CA THR A 274 -7.92 -6.27 -10.26
C THR A 274 -8.31 -6.53 -11.70
N ARG A 275 -9.05 -5.62 -12.36
CA ARG A 275 -9.36 -5.73 -13.78
C ARG A 275 -8.11 -5.78 -14.65
N SER A 276 -7.11 -4.95 -14.32
CA SER A 276 -5.82 -4.97 -15.03
C SER A 276 -5.11 -6.31 -14.86
N LYS A 277 -5.08 -6.85 -13.63
CA LYS A 277 -4.51 -8.17 -13.35
C LYS A 277 -5.22 -9.30 -14.10
N MET A 278 -6.55 -9.30 -14.14
CA MET A 278 -7.32 -10.32 -14.85
C MET A 278 -7.06 -10.34 -16.37
N ARG A 279 -6.65 -9.20 -16.94
CA ARG A 279 -6.32 -9.06 -18.36
C ARG A 279 -4.85 -9.33 -18.68
N SER A 280 -4.00 -9.50 -17.66
CA SER A 280 -2.60 -9.88 -17.84
C SER A 280 -2.50 -11.40 -17.95
N PRO A 281 -1.73 -11.96 -18.90
CA PRO A 281 -1.40 -13.38 -18.85
C PRO A 281 -0.76 -13.66 -17.47
N ARG A 282 -1.03 -14.85 -16.93
CA ARG A 282 -0.40 -15.30 -15.67
C ARG A 282 1.10 -15.32 -15.88
N VAL A 283 1.81 -14.41 -15.19
CA VAL A 283 3.28 -14.42 -15.09
C VAL A 283 3.67 -15.34 -13.96
#